data_ef71df0f85a581789f81ed8b00a67738
#
_entry.id   ef71df0f85a581789f81ed8b00a67738
#
_cell.length_a   1.000
_cell.length_b   1.000
_cell.length_c   1.000
_cell.angle_alpha   90.00
_cell.angle_beta   90.00
_cell.angle_gamma   90.00
#
_symmetry.space_group_name_H-M   'P 1'
#
loop_
_entity.id
_entity.type
_entity.pdbx_description
1 polymer ?
#
loop_
_entity_poly.entity_id
_entity_poly.type
_entity_poly.pdbx_seq_one_letter_code
_entity_poly.pdbx_strand_id
1 'polypeptide(L)'
;SLDIINLNNFFSQTDHSTDFAAYIDYNFSKNRFVFNPGFRFQNYTSLGENRFEPRLSMKYNLTEKIRFKASGGMFSQNLISTNDDTDVVSLFTGFLSSTDNIPSSFQNESINSLLQTATHYIIGLEYDILNNLNINIEGYFKKFNQLIGLNRNKIYEDIPEFSSQLDFLKKDFMIERGDA
;
A
#
# COMPACT_ATOMS: atom_id res chain seq x y z
N SER A 1 -3.53 -19.90 48.16
CA SER A 1 -2.50 -18.99 47.67
C SER A 1 -2.82 -18.71 46.21
N LEU A 2 -3.29 -17.48 45.96
CA LEU A 2 -3.52 -17.01 44.60
C LEU A 2 -2.16 -16.63 44.03
N ASP A 3 -1.70 -17.39 43.04
CA ASP A 3 -0.52 -17.05 42.27
C ASP A 3 -0.87 -15.80 41.45
N ILE A 4 -0.29 -14.68 41.82
CA ILE A 4 -0.34 -13.45 41.05
C ILE A 4 0.43 -13.71 39.75
N ILE A 5 -0.29 -13.85 38.62
CA ILE A 5 0.29 -13.94 37.30
C ILE A 5 1.06 -12.65 37.07
N ASN A 6 2.38 -12.73 37.01
CA ASN A 6 3.26 -11.64 36.67
C ASN A 6 3.03 -11.25 35.19
N LEU A 7 2.20 -10.24 34.95
CA LEU A 7 1.91 -9.64 33.62
C LEU A 7 3.04 -8.74 33.07
N ASN A 8 4.27 -8.96 33.52
CA ASN A 8 5.42 -8.16 33.08
C ASN A 8 6.16 -8.73 31.84
N ASN A 9 5.47 -9.43 30.97
CA ASN A 9 6.04 -9.74 29.65
C ASN A 9 5.82 -8.55 28.71
N PHE A 10 6.71 -7.57 28.79
CA PHE A 10 6.84 -6.57 27.75
C PHE A 10 7.49 -7.23 26.53
N PHE A 11 6.70 -7.56 25.52
CA PHE A 11 7.24 -7.92 24.21
C PHE A 11 7.74 -6.65 23.56
N SER A 12 9.05 -6.47 23.48
CA SER A 12 9.69 -5.47 22.67
C SER A 12 10.32 -6.16 21.47
N GLN A 13 9.73 -6.01 20.30
CA GLN A 13 10.30 -6.46 19.04
C GLN A 13 10.84 -5.24 18.30
N THR A 14 12.11 -5.30 17.90
CA THR A 14 12.74 -4.26 17.08
C THR A 14 13.14 -4.88 15.75
N ASP A 15 12.45 -4.46 14.68
CA ASP A 15 12.77 -4.86 13.32
C ASP A 15 13.57 -3.77 12.63
N HIS A 16 14.65 -4.16 11.96
CA HIS A 16 15.44 -3.27 11.11
C HIS A 16 15.19 -3.63 9.65
N SER A 17 14.65 -2.67 8.90
CA SER A 17 14.48 -2.79 7.46
C SER A 17 15.28 -1.70 6.76
N THR A 18 15.93 -2.07 5.66
CA THR A 18 16.63 -1.12 4.80
C THR A 18 16.04 -1.17 3.41
N ASP A 19 15.60 -0.01 2.93
CA ASP A 19 15.05 0.15 1.60
C ASP A 19 15.91 1.12 0.81
N PHE A 20 16.16 0.79 -0.45
CA PHE A 20 16.85 1.67 -1.40
C PHE A 20 15.87 2.09 -2.48
N ALA A 21 15.81 3.39 -2.78
CA ALA A 21 15.00 3.94 -3.86
C ALA A 21 15.79 4.89 -4.74
N ALA A 22 15.64 4.74 -6.05
CA ALA A 22 16.12 5.68 -7.04
C ALA A 22 14.95 6.12 -7.92
N TYR A 23 14.91 7.37 -8.33
CA TYR A 23 13.86 7.87 -9.21
C TYR A 23 14.42 8.79 -10.28
N ILE A 24 13.72 8.87 -11.40
CA ILE A 24 13.95 9.81 -12.48
C ILE A 24 12.62 10.36 -12.93
N ASP A 25 12.54 11.67 -13.03
CA ASP A 25 11.38 12.40 -13.54
C ASP A 25 11.81 13.33 -14.67
N TYR A 26 11.00 13.36 -15.73
CA TYR A 26 11.22 14.27 -16.85
C TYR A 26 10.03 15.21 -17.01
N ASN A 27 10.30 16.50 -17.07
CA ASN A 27 9.27 17.52 -17.29
C ASN A 27 9.37 18.06 -18.71
N PHE A 28 8.36 17.77 -19.51
CA PHE A 28 8.20 18.31 -20.85
C PHE A 28 7.03 19.29 -20.88
N SER A 29 7.30 20.52 -21.31
CA SER A 29 6.28 21.56 -21.45
C SER A 29 6.37 22.17 -22.84
N LYS A 30 5.26 22.15 -23.57
CA LYS A 30 5.14 22.77 -24.89
C LYS A 30 3.76 23.39 -25.07
N ASN A 31 3.72 24.68 -25.30
CA ASN A 31 2.48 25.45 -25.46
C ASN A 31 1.52 25.25 -24.27
N ARG A 32 0.39 24.58 -24.53
CA ARG A 32 -0.68 24.32 -23.57
C ARG A 32 -0.55 22.97 -22.88
N PHE A 33 0.44 22.19 -23.25
CA PHE A 33 0.60 20.81 -22.79
C PHE A 33 1.82 20.69 -21.88
N VAL A 34 1.62 20.08 -20.71
CA VAL A 34 2.67 19.69 -19.78
C VAL A 34 2.57 18.19 -19.58
N PHE A 35 3.69 17.49 -19.68
CA PHE A 35 3.78 16.05 -19.61
C PHE A 35 4.96 15.66 -18.74
N ASN A 36 4.71 14.93 -17.66
CA ASN A 36 5.71 14.54 -16.67
C ASN A 36 5.70 13.02 -16.49
N PRO A 37 6.42 12.26 -17.31
CA PRO A 37 6.70 10.87 -17.03
C PRO A 37 7.73 10.75 -15.91
N GLY A 38 7.52 9.81 -15.01
CA GLY A 38 8.41 9.50 -13.93
C GLY A 38 8.57 8.00 -13.77
N PHE A 39 9.67 7.61 -13.21
CA PHE A 39 9.98 6.22 -12.95
C PHE A 39 10.73 6.13 -11.63
N ARG A 40 10.26 5.26 -10.74
CA ARG A 40 10.94 4.94 -9.49
C ARG A 40 11.29 3.46 -9.47
N PHE A 41 12.54 3.18 -9.16
CA PHE A 41 13.02 1.87 -8.78
C PHE A 41 13.12 1.78 -7.27
N GLN A 42 12.61 0.71 -6.68
CA GLN A 42 12.72 0.46 -5.25
C GLN A 42 13.20 -0.97 -5.01
N ASN A 43 14.19 -1.10 -4.12
CA ASN A 43 14.68 -2.36 -3.61
C ASN A 43 14.33 -2.47 -2.14
N TYR A 44 13.59 -3.50 -1.79
CA TYR A 44 13.23 -3.87 -0.44
C TYR A 44 14.19 -4.95 0.03
N THR A 45 15.29 -4.53 0.66
CA THR A 45 16.40 -5.42 1.00
C THR A 45 15.98 -6.54 1.96
N SER A 46 15.12 -6.24 2.91
CA SER A 46 14.58 -7.20 3.88
C SER A 46 13.77 -8.33 3.22
N LEU A 47 13.15 -8.05 2.09
CA LEU A 47 12.33 -9.00 1.33
C LEU A 47 13.07 -9.63 0.15
N GLY A 48 14.21 -9.08 -0.25
CA GLY A 48 14.90 -9.45 -1.48
C GLY A 48 14.12 -9.10 -2.75
N GLU A 49 13.15 -8.17 -2.68
CA GLU A 49 12.28 -7.81 -3.79
C GLU A 49 12.63 -6.47 -4.40
N ASN A 50 12.48 -6.40 -5.74
CA ASN A 50 12.64 -5.19 -6.53
C ASN A 50 11.31 -4.78 -7.14
N ARG A 51 11.04 -3.47 -7.15
CA ARG A 51 9.84 -2.90 -7.76
C ARG A 51 10.15 -1.78 -8.71
N PHE A 52 9.39 -1.76 -9.80
CA PHE A 52 9.40 -0.72 -10.81
C PHE A 52 8.07 0.00 -10.77
N GLU A 53 8.10 1.29 -10.49
CA GLU A 53 6.92 2.12 -10.28
C GLU A 53 6.88 3.25 -11.32
N PRO A 54 6.32 2.98 -12.50
CA PRO A 54 6.08 4.01 -13.50
C PRO A 54 5.00 4.97 -13.00
N ARG A 55 5.18 6.24 -13.30
CA ARG A 55 4.26 7.33 -12.99
C ARG A 55 4.13 8.24 -14.19
N LEU A 56 2.95 8.77 -14.39
CA LEU A 56 2.69 9.70 -15.47
C LEU A 56 1.75 10.77 -14.96
N SER A 57 2.11 12.02 -15.17
CA SER A 57 1.16 13.12 -15.02
C SER A 57 1.15 14.00 -16.26
N MET A 58 -0.01 14.54 -16.58
CA MET A 58 -0.22 15.45 -17.67
C MET A 58 -1.18 16.56 -17.27
N LYS A 59 -0.94 17.74 -17.85
CA LYS A 59 -1.79 18.91 -17.71
C LYS A 59 -1.99 19.52 -19.09
N TYR A 60 -3.24 19.87 -19.39
CA TYR A 60 -3.62 20.55 -20.61
C TYR A 60 -4.35 21.85 -20.29
N ASN A 61 -3.76 22.98 -20.68
CA ASN A 61 -4.35 24.30 -20.54
C ASN A 61 -5.31 24.54 -21.70
N LEU A 62 -6.61 24.25 -21.49
CA LEU A 62 -7.64 24.45 -22.50
C LEU A 62 -7.79 25.94 -22.85
N THR A 63 -7.83 26.78 -21.80
CA THR A 63 -7.79 28.23 -21.87
C THR A 63 -6.82 28.78 -20.83
N GLU A 64 -6.69 30.10 -20.72
CA GLU A 64 -5.92 30.72 -19.64
C GLU A 64 -6.51 30.43 -18.24
N LYS A 65 -7.82 30.15 -18.20
CA LYS A 65 -8.56 29.92 -16.94
C LYS A 65 -8.93 28.47 -16.69
N ILE A 66 -8.95 27.61 -17.70
CA ILE A 66 -9.41 26.22 -17.58
C ILE A 66 -8.26 25.28 -17.89
N ARG A 67 -8.02 24.35 -16.96
CA ARG A 67 -6.93 23.36 -17.04
C ARG A 67 -7.45 21.96 -16.70
N PHE A 68 -7.16 21.01 -17.57
CA PHE A 68 -7.37 19.58 -17.30
C PHE A 68 -6.09 18.97 -16.77
N LYS A 69 -6.24 18.09 -15.80
CA LYS A 69 -5.15 17.30 -15.20
C LYS A 69 -5.50 15.83 -15.25
N ALA A 70 -4.52 14.98 -15.52
CA ALA A 70 -4.65 13.55 -15.36
C ALA A 70 -3.32 12.99 -14.87
N SER A 71 -3.39 12.01 -13.96
CA SER A 71 -2.21 11.30 -13.51
C SER A 71 -2.52 9.86 -13.20
N GLY A 72 -1.51 9.02 -13.27
CA GLY A 72 -1.60 7.62 -12.89
C GLY A 72 -0.24 7.07 -12.54
N GLY A 73 -0.21 5.99 -11.78
CA GLY A 73 1.03 5.35 -11.39
C GLY A 73 0.83 4.09 -10.60
N MET A 74 1.91 3.32 -10.52
CA MET A 74 2.02 2.13 -9.69
C MET A 74 2.82 2.45 -8.44
N PHE A 75 2.40 1.85 -7.32
CA PHE A 75 2.98 2.09 -6.00
C PHE A 75 3.13 0.78 -5.26
N SER A 76 4.19 0.66 -4.48
CA SER A 76 4.43 -0.47 -3.59
C SER A 76 4.87 -0.01 -2.22
N GLN A 77 4.59 -0.82 -1.21
CA GLN A 77 5.08 -0.62 0.16
C GLN A 77 5.22 -1.96 0.89
N ASN A 78 6.16 -2.01 1.84
CA ASN A 78 6.39 -3.17 2.70
C ASN A 78 5.82 -3.00 4.12
N LEU A 79 5.36 -1.81 4.49
CA LEU A 79 4.78 -1.55 5.81
C LEU A 79 3.35 -2.07 5.90
N ILE A 80 3.10 -2.92 6.88
CA ILE A 80 1.80 -3.52 7.17
C ILE A 80 1.34 -2.94 8.51
N SER A 81 0.13 -2.38 8.55
CA SER A 81 -0.49 -1.97 9.81
C SER A 81 -0.95 -3.20 10.58
N THR A 82 -0.62 -3.25 11.86
CA THR A 82 -1.11 -4.28 12.79
C THR A 82 -2.40 -3.88 13.49
N ASN A 83 -2.97 -2.72 13.13
CA ASN A 83 -4.25 -2.30 13.69
C ASN A 83 -5.40 -3.08 13.06
N ASP A 84 -6.30 -3.54 13.90
CA ASP A 84 -7.61 -4.04 13.48
C ASP A 84 -8.65 -2.91 13.61
N ASP A 85 -9.39 -2.62 12.54
CA ASP A 85 -10.45 -1.60 12.51
C ASP A 85 -11.63 -1.95 13.44
N THR A 86 -11.66 -3.19 13.98
CA THR A 86 -12.69 -3.64 14.92
C THR A 86 -12.29 -3.51 16.38
N ASP A 87 -11.05 -3.20 16.66
CA ASP A 87 -10.59 -2.96 18.03
C ASP A 87 -11.08 -1.60 18.52
N VAL A 88 -12.09 -1.63 19.38
CA VAL A 88 -12.66 -0.44 20.04
C VAL A 88 -11.62 0.29 20.91
N VAL A 89 -10.58 -0.41 21.33
CA VAL A 89 -9.45 0.13 22.10
C VAL A 89 -8.15 -0.32 21.46
N SER A 90 -7.67 0.45 20.52
CA SER A 90 -6.34 0.27 19.92
C SER A 90 -5.27 0.67 20.94
N LEU A 91 -4.91 -0.24 21.85
CA LEU A 91 -3.89 0.00 22.88
C LEU A 91 -2.47 0.06 22.30
N PHE A 92 -2.24 -0.53 21.13
CA PHE A 92 -0.94 -0.57 20.48
C PHE A 92 -1.11 -0.37 18.97
N THR A 93 -0.59 0.74 18.48
CA THR A 93 -0.42 0.97 17.04
C THR A 93 0.96 0.46 16.63
N GLY A 94 1.02 -0.60 15.83
CA GLY A 94 2.27 -1.15 15.34
C GLY A 94 2.30 -1.22 13.81
N PHE A 95 3.50 -1.20 13.26
CA PHE A 95 3.76 -1.47 11.85
C PHE A 95 4.80 -2.59 11.76
N LEU A 96 4.55 -3.55 10.89
CA LEU A 96 5.52 -4.57 10.53
C LEU A 96 6.13 -4.24 9.18
N SER A 97 7.43 -4.44 9.04
CA SER A 97 8.16 -4.21 7.79
C SER A 97 8.13 -5.42 6.86
N SER A 98 7.20 -6.27 6.97
CA SER A 98 6.86 -7.45 6.18
C SER A 98 6.49 -8.63 7.07
N THR A 99 5.86 -9.63 6.50
CA THR A 99 5.62 -10.91 7.15
C THR A 99 5.68 -12.02 6.10
N ASP A 100 6.29 -13.13 6.46
CA ASP A 100 6.26 -14.40 5.73
C ASP A 100 5.08 -15.30 6.15
N ASN A 101 4.37 -14.91 7.20
CA ASN A 101 3.21 -15.65 7.72
C ASN A 101 1.90 -15.30 6.97
N ILE A 102 1.94 -15.38 5.63
CA ILE A 102 0.80 -15.21 4.73
C ILE A 102 0.48 -16.52 4.01
N PRO A 103 -0.75 -16.70 3.48
CA PRO A 103 -1.08 -17.86 2.66
C PRO A 103 -0.19 -17.96 1.42
N SER A 104 0.14 -19.17 1.00
CA SER A 104 0.95 -19.44 -0.20
C SER A 104 0.18 -19.19 -1.51
N SER A 105 -1.15 -19.13 -1.43
CA SER A 105 -2.02 -18.88 -2.59
C SER A 105 -3.26 -18.08 -2.19
N PHE A 106 -3.77 -17.29 -3.13
CA PHE A 106 -5.02 -16.54 -3.03
C PHE A 106 -5.80 -16.68 -4.33
N GLN A 107 -7.08 -17.09 -4.26
CA GLN A 107 -7.96 -17.31 -5.41
C GLN A 107 -7.34 -18.20 -6.51
N ASN A 108 -6.67 -19.27 -6.13
CA ASN A 108 -5.95 -20.20 -7.00
C ASN A 108 -4.71 -19.61 -7.70
N GLU A 109 -4.25 -18.43 -7.32
CA GLU A 109 -2.99 -17.85 -7.79
C GLU A 109 -1.92 -17.97 -6.71
N SER A 110 -0.70 -18.34 -7.08
CA SER A 110 0.45 -18.36 -6.17
C SER A 110 0.84 -16.94 -5.78
N ILE A 111 1.08 -16.71 -4.50
CA ILE A 111 1.56 -15.44 -3.98
C ILE A 111 3.09 -15.45 -4.07
N ASN A 112 3.63 -14.61 -4.96
CA ASN A 112 5.07 -14.54 -5.21
C ASN A 112 5.71 -13.26 -4.67
N SER A 113 4.95 -12.41 -3.99
CA SER A 113 5.42 -11.14 -3.46
C SER A 113 4.81 -10.86 -2.09
N LEU A 114 5.62 -10.32 -1.19
CA LEU A 114 5.20 -9.90 0.15
C LEU A 114 4.90 -8.38 0.21
N LEU A 115 4.89 -7.71 -0.94
CA LEU A 115 4.65 -6.28 -1.01
C LEU A 115 3.18 -5.96 -1.25
N GLN A 116 2.69 -4.95 -0.56
CA GLN A 116 1.43 -4.32 -0.90
C GLN A 116 1.60 -3.48 -2.15
N THR A 117 0.67 -3.61 -3.09
CA THR A 117 0.74 -2.90 -4.38
C THR A 117 -0.59 -2.28 -4.75
N ALA A 118 -0.54 -1.07 -5.29
CA ALA A 118 -1.71 -0.36 -5.77
C ALA A 118 -1.43 0.40 -7.07
N THR A 119 -2.47 0.58 -7.86
CA THR A 119 -2.46 1.44 -9.05
C THR A 119 -3.45 2.58 -8.81
N HIS A 120 -3.00 3.81 -9.04
CA HIS A 120 -3.82 5.00 -8.85
C HIS A 120 -4.04 5.71 -10.18
N TYR A 121 -5.25 6.25 -10.36
CA TYR A 121 -5.62 7.14 -11.46
C TYR A 121 -6.33 8.35 -10.88
N ILE A 122 -5.96 9.53 -11.34
CA ILE A 122 -6.53 10.80 -10.93
C ILE A 122 -6.86 11.61 -12.18
N ILE A 123 -8.04 12.19 -12.21
CA ILE A 123 -8.44 13.18 -13.22
C ILE A 123 -8.92 14.43 -12.50
N GLY A 124 -8.63 15.58 -13.05
CA GLY A 124 -8.98 16.85 -12.44
C GLY A 124 -9.30 17.95 -13.45
N LEU A 125 -10.13 18.87 -12.99
CA LEU A 125 -10.47 20.12 -13.67
C LEU A 125 -10.19 21.27 -12.72
N GLU A 126 -9.42 22.22 -13.19
CA GLU A 126 -9.10 23.45 -12.48
C GLU A 126 -9.63 24.64 -13.25
N TYR A 127 -10.36 25.53 -12.57
CA TYR A 127 -10.98 26.71 -13.17
C TYR A 127 -10.74 27.96 -12.33
N ASP A 128 -10.09 28.96 -12.93
CA ASP A 128 -9.91 30.29 -12.34
C ASP A 128 -11.14 31.15 -12.64
N ILE A 129 -12.06 31.25 -11.68
CA ILE A 129 -13.27 32.08 -11.81
C ILE A 129 -12.88 33.53 -11.80
N LEU A 130 -12.06 33.95 -10.85
CA LEU A 130 -11.53 35.28 -10.66
C LEU A 130 -10.01 35.19 -10.46
N ASN A 131 -9.32 36.35 -10.48
CA ASN A 131 -7.87 36.38 -10.26
C ASN A 131 -7.43 35.86 -8.90
N ASN A 132 -8.34 35.83 -7.92
CA ASN A 132 -8.11 35.37 -6.56
C ASN A 132 -9.01 34.18 -6.13
N LEU A 133 -9.77 33.61 -7.08
CA LEU A 133 -10.67 32.47 -6.82
C LEU A 133 -10.44 31.36 -7.85
N ASN A 134 -9.91 30.26 -7.38
CA ASN A 134 -9.70 29.04 -8.15
C ASN A 134 -10.59 27.90 -7.57
N ILE A 135 -11.23 27.14 -8.47
CA ILE A 135 -11.93 25.91 -8.14
C ILE A 135 -11.15 24.75 -8.76
N ASN A 136 -10.82 23.75 -7.93
CA ASN A 136 -10.21 22.49 -8.35
C ASN A 136 -11.14 21.33 -7.97
N ILE A 137 -11.52 20.53 -8.96
CA ILE A 137 -12.35 19.35 -8.80
C ILE A 137 -11.53 18.16 -9.26
N GLU A 138 -11.35 17.17 -8.39
CA GLU A 138 -10.58 15.97 -8.69
C GLU A 138 -11.39 14.72 -8.36
N GLY A 139 -11.34 13.74 -9.27
CA GLY A 139 -11.81 12.39 -9.07
C GLY A 139 -10.62 11.45 -9.07
N TYR A 140 -10.64 10.46 -8.19
CA TYR A 140 -9.61 9.43 -8.14
C TYR A 140 -10.23 8.03 -8.20
N PHE A 141 -9.44 7.11 -8.73
CA PHE A 141 -9.70 5.68 -8.69
C PHE A 141 -8.43 4.98 -8.24
N LYS A 142 -8.56 4.13 -7.24
CA LYS A 142 -7.45 3.38 -6.66
C LYS A 142 -7.77 1.89 -6.70
N LYS A 143 -6.94 1.14 -7.39
CA LYS A 143 -7.02 -0.31 -7.44
C LYS A 143 -5.92 -0.90 -6.55
N PHE A 144 -6.34 -1.64 -5.53
CA PHE A 144 -5.44 -2.42 -4.70
C PHE A 144 -5.20 -3.77 -5.37
N ASN A 145 -4.02 -3.96 -5.93
CA ASN A 145 -3.66 -5.23 -6.57
C ASN A 145 -3.33 -6.30 -5.53
N GLN A 146 -2.75 -5.88 -4.41
CA GLN A 146 -2.46 -6.72 -3.25
C GLN A 146 -2.37 -5.86 -2.00
N LEU A 147 -3.20 -6.14 -1.02
CA LEU A 147 -3.13 -5.66 0.35
C LEU A 147 -2.87 -6.83 1.27
N ILE A 148 -2.18 -6.59 2.36
CA ILE A 148 -1.92 -7.57 3.40
C ILE A 148 -2.56 -7.02 4.69
N GLY A 149 -3.53 -7.76 5.20
CA GLY A 149 -4.26 -7.41 6.41
C GLY A 149 -4.23 -8.54 7.42
N LEU A 150 -4.63 -8.27 8.66
CA LEU A 150 -4.77 -9.27 9.70
C LEU A 150 -5.85 -10.30 9.33
N ASN A 151 -5.53 -11.56 9.53
CA ASN A 151 -6.46 -12.64 9.24
C ASN A 151 -7.44 -12.87 10.39
N ARG A 152 -8.66 -12.39 10.22
CA ARG A 152 -9.76 -12.56 11.18
C ARG A 152 -10.35 -13.98 11.24
N ASN A 153 -9.98 -14.83 10.30
CA ASN A 153 -10.48 -16.20 10.21
C ASN A 153 -9.49 -17.22 10.80
N LYS A 154 -8.41 -16.76 11.41
CA LYS A 154 -7.42 -17.66 12.06
C LYS A 154 -8.09 -18.39 13.22
N ILE A 155 -8.04 -19.73 13.20
CA ILE A 155 -8.58 -20.62 14.22
C ILE A 155 -7.48 -21.50 14.82
N TYR A 156 -6.47 -21.85 14.02
CA TYR A 156 -5.40 -22.74 14.38
C TYR A 156 -4.06 -22.01 14.44
N GLU A 157 -3.18 -22.47 15.32
CA GLU A 157 -1.78 -22.04 15.28
C GLU A 157 -1.06 -22.66 14.08
N ASP A 158 -0.07 -21.94 13.53
CA ASP A 158 0.72 -22.42 12.39
C ASP A 158 1.86 -23.33 12.88
N ILE A 159 1.49 -24.51 13.36
CA ILE A 159 2.38 -25.55 13.87
C ILE A 159 2.20 -26.85 13.09
N PRO A 160 3.19 -27.78 13.12
CA PRO A 160 3.15 -29.03 12.36
C PRO A 160 1.91 -29.90 12.60
N GLU A 161 1.30 -29.83 13.79
CA GLU A 161 0.09 -30.57 14.14
C GLU A 161 -1.11 -30.22 13.27
N PHE A 162 -1.19 -28.94 12.83
CA PHE A 162 -2.26 -28.43 11.97
C PHE A 162 -1.85 -28.28 10.51
N SER A 163 -0.76 -28.94 10.07
CA SER A 163 -0.25 -28.85 8.69
C SER A 163 -1.28 -29.25 7.63
N SER A 164 -2.25 -30.12 7.96
CA SER A 164 -3.32 -30.54 7.05
C SER A 164 -4.46 -29.51 6.93
N GLN A 165 -4.51 -28.50 7.79
CA GLN A 165 -5.54 -27.48 7.75
C GLN A 165 -5.22 -26.44 6.66
N LEU A 166 -6.27 -25.78 6.16
CA LEU A 166 -6.15 -24.75 5.13
C LEU A 166 -5.35 -23.55 5.63
N ASP A 167 -4.49 -22.99 4.79
CA ASP A 167 -3.59 -21.88 5.14
C ASP A 167 -4.35 -20.67 5.69
N PHE A 168 -5.50 -20.31 5.14
CA PHE A 168 -6.29 -19.18 5.62
C PHE A 168 -6.84 -19.34 7.05
N LEU A 169 -6.83 -20.55 7.62
CA LEU A 169 -7.22 -20.81 9.01
C LEU A 169 -6.03 -20.78 9.98
N LYS A 170 -4.80 -20.74 9.50
CA LYS A 170 -3.56 -20.82 10.30
C LYS A 170 -2.73 -19.54 10.24
N LYS A 171 -2.68 -18.89 9.08
CA LYS A 171 -1.82 -17.74 8.86
C LYS A 171 -2.33 -16.49 9.60
N ASP A 172 -1.41 -15.70 10.11
CA ASP A 172 -1.72 -14.45 10.85
C ASP A 172 -2.21 -13.34 9.93
N PHE A 173 -1.82 -13.40 8.67
CA PHE A 173 -2.18 -12.40 7.68
C PHE A 173 -2.87 -13.01 6.48
N MET A 174 -3.70 -12.23 5.82
CA MET A 174 -4.39 -12.60 4.59
C MET A 174 -4.17 -11.55 3.51
N ILE A 175 -4.38 -11.96 2.27
CA ILE A 175 -4.35 -11.06 1.12
C ILE A 175 -5.74 -10.60 0.77
N GLU A 176 -5.85 -9.32 0.44
CA GLU A 176 -7.06 -8.67 -0.04
C GLU A 176 -6.79 -7.94 -1.35
N ARG A 177 -7.81 -7.84 -2.19
CA ARG A 177 -7.81 -7.05 -3.43
C ARG A 177 -9.10 -6.25 -3.48
N GLY A 178 -9.05 -5.05 -4.03
CA GLY A 178 -10.22 -4.21 -4.12
C GLY A 178 -9.98 -2.90 -4.86
N ASP A 179 -11.06 -2.17 -5.02
CA ASP A 179 -11.07 -0.87 -5.68
C ASP A 179 -11.67 0.19 -4.74
N ALA A 180 -11.20 1.44 -4.85
CA ALA A 180 -11.69 2.60 -4.11
C ALA A 180 -11.71 3.87 -4.99
#